data_98e11025318af7e7de067cadbfbe3162
#
_entry.id   98e11025318af7e7de067cadbfbe3162
#
_cell.length_a   1.000
_cell.length_b   1.000
_cell.length_c   1.000
_cell.angle_alpha   90.00
_cell.angle_beta   90.00
_cell.angle_gamma   90.00
#
_symmetry.space_group_name_H-M   'P 1'
#
loop_
_entity.id
_entity.type
_entity.pdbx_description
1 polymer ?
#
loop_
_entity_poly.entity_id
_entity_poly.type
_entity_poly.pdbx_seq_one_letter_code
_entity_poly.pdbx_strand_id
1 'polypeptide(L)'
;MPRPHIHDPDLSFSYLHWSTRMSSTPSFHWQDPLLLDQQLTEEERMVRDAAVAYSQDKLAPRVLEAFRHEKTDPAIFAEMGELGLLGATIPTEYGGAGLNYVCYGLIAREVERVDSGYRSMMSVQSSLVMVPINEFGSEAQKRKYLPKLAAGEWIGCFGLTEPNHGSDPGGMETRATKTPDGYKLTGNKMWITNSPIADVFVVWAKCVGGDFDGKIRGFILEKGMKGLSAPAIHGKVGLRASITGEIVMDEVEVSEEQMMPGVSSLKGPFTCLNSARYGIAWGALGAAEACWHTARQYTMDRKQFGRPLAANQLIQKKLADMQTEITLGLQGCLRLGRMKDEGTAAVEITSIMKRNSCGKALDIARLARDMLGGNGISDEFGVARHLVNLEVVNTYEGTHDVHALILGRAQTGLQAFY
;
A
#
# COMPACT_ATOMS: atom_id res chain seq x y z
N MET A 1 -32.32 34.12 72.28
CA MET A 1 -31.20 34.46 73.19
C MET A 1 -29.90 34.11 72.48
N PRO A 2 -28.77 34.79 72.72
CA PRO A 2 -28.08 35.56 71.66
C PRO A 2 -26.79 34.88 71.16
N ARG A 3 -26.30 35.37 70.02
CA ARG A 3 -24.97 35.07 69.45
C ARG A 3 -23.87 35.70 70.34
N PRO A 4 -22.63 35.19 70.21
CA PRO A 4 -21.48 36.10 70.31
C PRO A 4 -20.75 36.27 69.02
N HIS A 5 -20.41 37.52 68.72
CA HIS A 5 -19.45 38.02 67.78
C HIS A 5 -18.02 37.65 68.22
N ILE A 6 -17.16 37.22 67.30
CA ILE A 6 -15.73 37.40 67.42
C ILE A 6 -15.22 37.98 66.09
N HIS A 7 -14.78 39.25 66.17
CA HIS A 7 -13.96 39.92 65.18
C HIS A 7 -12.51 39.41 65.32
N ASP A 8 -11.92 39.06 64.21
CA ASP A 8 -10.46 39.02 64.08
C ASP A 8 -10.06 39.73 62.78
N PRO A 9 -9.34 40.85 62.85
CA PRO A 9 -8.84 41.55 61.68
C PRO A 9 -7.38 41.16 61.45
N ASP A 10 -7.09 40.49 60.41
CA ASP A 10 -5.82 40.47 59.64
C ASP A 10 -5.63 39.19 58.84
N LEU A 11 -6.27 39.17 57.67
CA LEU A 11 -5.82 38.33 56.59
C LEU A 11 -5.90 39.16 55.31
N SER A 12 -4.75 39.72 54.94
CA SER A 12 -4.53 40.33 53.63
C SER A 12 -4.54 39.23 52.55
N PHE A 13 -5.66 39.08 51.86
CA PHE A 13 -5.72 38.27 50.65
C PHE A 13 -5.00 39.00 49.51
N SER A 14 -3.81 38.53 49.19
CA SER A 14 -3.13 38.86 47.95
C SER A 14 -3.96 38.33 46.77
N TYR A 15 -4.56 39.25 45.99
CA TYR A 15 -5.20 38.93 44.72
C TYR A 15 -4.14 38.36 43.76
N LEU A 16 -4.08 37.04 43.63
CA LEU A 16 -3.46 36.39 42.52
C LEU A 16 -4.22 36.81 41.24
N HIS A 17 -3.60 37.65 40.45
CA HIS A 17 -4.02 37.94 39.09
C HIS A 17 -4.05 36.64 38.30
N TRP A 18 -5.21 35.99 38.22
CA TRP A 18 -5.48 34.99 37.18
C TRP A 18 -5.60 35.79 35.88
N SER A 19 -4.52 35.75 35.07
CA SER A 19 -4.62 36.14 33.67
C SER A 19 -5.62 35.19 33.03
N THR A 20 -6.81 35.71 32.73
CA THR A 20 -7.78 35.05 31.87
C THR A 20 -7.14 34.87 30.48
N ARG A 21 -6.46 33.74 30.26
CA ARG A 21 -6.30 33.25 28.89
C ARG A 21 -7.73 33.06 28.38
N MET A 22 -8.16 33.92 27.46
CA MET A 22 -9.35 33.68 26.66
C MET A 22 -9.09 32.36 25.94
N SER A 23 -9.67 31.24 26.42
CA SER A 23 -9.65 29.97 25.74
C SER A 23 -10.52 30.13 24.51
N SER A 24 -9.89 30.33 23.34
CA SER A 24 -10.58 30.13 22.08
C SER A 24 -11.10 28.68 22.08
N THR A 25 -12.41 28.53 21.91
CA THR A 25 -13.00 27.19 21.74
C THR A 25 -12.24 26.47 20.63
N PRO A 26 -11.74 25.25 20.84
CA PRO A 26 -11.03 24.50 19.78
C PRO A 26 -11.89 24.41 18.52
N SER A 27 -11.33 24.75 17.37
CA SER A 27 -12.03 24.61 16.09
C SER A 27 -11.93 23.16 15.57
N PHE A 28 -13.03 22.65 15.01
CA PHE A 28 -13.03 21.33 14.39
C PHE A 28 -12.60 21.40 12.92
N HIS A 29 -11.52 20.72 12.59
CA HIS A 29 -11.00 20.61 11.23
C HIS A 29 -11.52 19.30 10.60
N TRP A 30 -12.61 19.39 9.86
CA TRP A 30 -13.27 18.19 9.33
C TRP A 30 -12.43 17.38 8.34
N GLN A 31 -11.47 18.00 7.63
CA GLN A 31 -10.55 17.30 6.72
C GLN A 31 -9.48 16.51 7.47
N ASP A 32 -9.09 16.95 8.65
CA ASP A 32 -8.07 16.34 9.49
C ASP A 32 -8.45 16.43 10.97
N PRO A 33 -9.44 15.64 11.43
CA PRO A 33 -10.01 15.78 12.77
C PRO A 33 -9.04 15.53 13.92
N LEU A 34 -8.07 14.65 13.72
CA LEU A 34 -7.03 14.31 14.71
C LEU A 34 -5.69 14.98 14.42
N LEU A 35 -5.67 15.98 13.53
CA LEU A 35 -4.52 16.80 13.22
C LEU A 35 -3.28 15.94 12.84
N LEU A 36 -3.48 15.01 11.89
CA LEU A 36 -2.43 14.14 11.38
C LEU A 36 -1.24 14.96 10.86
N ASP A 37 -1.53 16.05 10.15
CA ASP A 37 -0.51 16.94 9.59
C ASP A 37 0.45 17.50 10.65
N GLN A 38 -0.07 17.83 11.81
CA GLN A 38 0.73 18.36 12.92
C GLN A 38 1.63 17.31 13.59
N GLN A 39 1.36 16.02 13.37
CA GLN A 39 2.13 14.88 13.89
C GLN A 39 3.27 14.48 12.96
N LEU A 40 3.34 15.04 11.75
CA LEU A 40 4.39 14.79 10.77
C LEU A 40 5.61 15.68 11.02
N THR A 41 6.80 15.15 10.73
CA THR A 41 8.02 15.94 10.67
C THR A 41 8.01 16.85 9.44
N GLU A 42 8.93 17.81 9.37
CA GLU A 42 9.08 18.69 8.20
C GLU A 42 9.39 17.88 6.93
N GLU A 43 10.31 16.91 7.01
CA GLU A 43 10.67 16.02 5.91
C GLU A 43 9.45 15.21 5.43
N GLU A 44 8.66 14.64 6.34
CA GLU A 44 7.45 13.87 6.01
C GLU A 44 6.40 14.74 5.30
N ARG A 45 6.23 16.00 5.72
CA ARG A 45 5.36 16.94 5.01
C ARG A 45 5.87 17.27 3.62
N MET A 46 7.17 17.52 3.46
CA MET A 46 7.78 17.80 2.15
C MET A 46 7.60 16.62 1.18
N VAL A 47 7.83 15.40 1.64
CA VAL A 47 7.63 14.17 0.85
C VAL A 47 6.17 14.00 0.46
N ARG A 48 5.24 14.19 1.40
CA ARG A 48 3.80 14.16 1.11
C ARG A 48 3.42 15.20 0.05
N ASP A 49 3.86 16.43 0.20
CA ASP A 49 3.50 17.53 -0.70
C ASP A 49 4.02 17.28 -2.12
N ALA A 50 5.23 16.73 -2.25
CA ALA A 50 5.78 16.30 -3.54
C ALA A 50 4.95 15.16 -4.16
N ALA A 51 4.54 14.18 -3.35
CA ALA A 51 3.67 13.09 -3.81
C ALA A 51 2.27 13.59 -4.21
N VAL A 52 1.69 14.54 -3.48
CA VAL A 52 0.42 15.22 -3.85
C VAL A 52 0.55 15.90 -5.19
N ALA A 53 1.55 16.76 -5.36
CA ALA A 53 1.77 17.53 -6.58
C ALA A 53 1.91 16.60 -7.79
N TYR A 54 2.79 15.60 -7.71
CA TYR A 54 2.97 14.62 -8.77
C TYR A 54 1.69 13.85 -9.08
N SER A 55 1.01 13.36 -8.07
CA SER A 55 -0.20 12.55 -8.24
C SER A 55 -1.34 13.34 -8.89
N GLN A 56 -1.55 14.59 -8.49
CA GLN A 56 -2.62 15.43 -9.05
C GLN A 56 -2.27 15.99 -10.43
N ASP A 57 -1.01 16.41 -10.64
CA ASP A 57 -0.62 17.08 -11.88
C ASP A 57 -0.28 16.11 -13.01
N LYS A 58 0.22 14.91 -12.67
CA LYS A 58 0.71 13.94 -13.64
C LYS A 58 -0.13 12.67 -13.74
N LEU A 59 -0.55 12.08 -12.62
CA LEU A 59 -1.29 10.81 -12.64
C LEU A 59 -2.79 11.01 -12.86
N ALA A 60 -3.42 11.96 -12.17
CA ALA A 60 -4.86 12.17 -12.25
C ALA A 60 -5.36 12.47 -13.68
N PRO A 61 -4.68 13.29 -14.52
CA PRO A 61 -5.12 13.52 -15.89
C PRO A 61 -5.07 12.29 -16.80
N ARG A 62 -4.23 11.29 -16.49
CA ARG A 62 -4.02 10.09 -17.33
C ARG A 62 -4.95 8.93 -16.95
N VAL A 63 -5.46 8.92 -15.72
CA VAL A 63 -6.03 7.72 -15.11
C VAL A 63 -7.28 7.21 -15.79
N LEU A 64 -8.16 8.09 -16.26
CA LEU A 64 -9.42 7.68 -16.87
C LEU A 64 -9.18 6.89 -18.16
N GLU A 65 -8.34 7.40 -19.04
CA GLU A 65 -7.97 6.72 -20.29
C GLU A 65 -7.18 5.43 -20.05
N ALA A 66 -6.25 5.45 -19.06
CA ALA A 66 -5.52 4.26 -18.67
C ALA A 66 -6.46 3.15 -18.17
N PHE A 67 -7.42 3.49 -17.33
CA PHE A 67 -8.43 2.57 -16.82
C PHE A 67 -9.35 2.02 -17.92
N ARG A 68 -9.90 2.89 -18.77
CA ARG A 68 -10.79 2.49 -19.88
C ARG A 68 -10.14 1.50 -20.83
N HIS A 69 -8.88 1.73 -21.17
CA HIS A 69 -8.18 0.99 -22.20
C HIS A 69 -7.19 -0.08 -21.67
N GLU A 70 -7.17 -0.33 -20.35
CA GLU A 70 -6.21 -1.26 -19.70
C GLU A 70 -4.76 -0.97 -20.10
N LYS A 71 -4.37 0.31 -20.09
CA LYS A 71 -3.05 0.76 -20.51
C LYS A 71 -2.23 1.25 -19.32
N THR A 72 -0.97 0.87 -19.31
CA THR A 72 0.04 1.39 -18.39
C THR A 72 1.06 2.17 -19.18
N ASP A 73 1.34 3.40 -18.75
CA ASP A 73 2.42 4.21 -19.32
C ASP A 73 3.72 3.91 -18.56
N PRO A 74 4.73 3.24 -19.17
CA PRO A 74 5.99 2.94 -18.50
C PRO A 74 6.78 4.17 -18.07
N ALA A 75 6.55 5.34 -18.70
CA ALA A 75 7.22 6.59 -18.34
C ALA A 75 6.96 6.99 -16.87
N ILE A 76 5.85 6.54 -16.29
CA ILE A 76 5.51 6.78 -14.88
C ILE A 76 6.62 6.28 -13.93
N PHE A 77 7.33 5.19 -14.28
CA PHE A 77 8.43 4.68 -13.44
C PHE A 77 9.60 5.65 -13.40
N ALA A 78 10.04 6.18 -14.54
CA ALA A 78 11.10 7.17 -14.60
C ALA A 78 10.70 8.48 -13.89
N GLU A 79 9.46 8.96 -14.11
CA GLU A 79 8.93 10.14 -13.43
C GLU A 79 8.91 9.98 -11.89
N MET A 80 8.48 8.82 -11.39
CA MET A 80 8.51 8.50 -9.97
C MET A 80 9.93 8.34 -9.43
N GLY A 81 10.85 7.78 -10.24
CA GLY A 81 12.26 7.63 -9.89
C GLY A 81 12.95 8.98 -9.72
N GLU A 82 12.77 9.92 -10.64
CA GLU A 82 13.30 11.29 -10.56
C GLU A 82 12.88 12.03 -9.28
N LEU A 83 11.69 11.72 -8.77
CA LEU A 83 11.13 12.32 -7.56
C LEU A 83 11.46 11.54 -6.28
N GLY A 84 12.22 10.43 -6.36
CA GLY A 84 12.54 9.58 -5.22
C GLY A 84 11.34 8.84 -4.64
N LEU A 85 10.25 8.68 -5.39
CA LEU A 85 9.05 7.96 -4.96
C LEU A 85 9.19 6.44 -5.10
N LEU A 86 10.18 5.95 -5.87
CA LEU A 86 10.56 4.55 -5.96
C LEU A 86 11.66 4.24 -4.97
N GLY A 87 11.54 3.09 -4.27
CA GLY A 87 12.54 2.68 -3.29
C GLY A 87 12.71 3.68 -2.14
N ALA A 88 11.63 4.28 -1.67
CA ALA A 88 11.66 5.32 -0.63
C ALA A 88 12.48 4.90 0.61
N THR A 89 12.36 3.64 1.06
CA THR A 89 13.07 3.09 2.23
C THR A 89 14.39 2.39 1.91
N ILE A 90 14.79 2.33 0.64
CA ILE A 90 16.07 1.73 0.23
C ILE A 90 17.21 2.69 0.54
N PRO A 91 18.37 2.18 1.03
CA PRO A 91 19.50 3.03 1.36
C PRO A 91 20.01 3.87 0.16
N THR A 92 20.47 5.07 0.45
CA THR A 92 20.98 6.01 -0.57
C THR A 92 22.21 5.49 -1.30
N GLU A 93 23.03 4.65 -0.67
CA GLU A 93 24.19 4.01 -1.31
C GLU A 93 23.82 3.10 -2.48
N TYR A 94 22.56 2.65 -2.55
CA TYR A 94 21.99 1.87 -3.65
C TYR A 94 21.00 2.65 -4.51
N GLY A 95 21.00 3.98 -4.39
CA GLY A 95 20.16 4.86 -5.20
C GLY A 95 18.73 5.05 -4.68
N GLY A 96 18.37 4.48 -3.54
CA GLY A 96 17.10 4.74 -2.86
C GLY A 96 17.07 6.11 -2.20
N ALA A 97 15.91 6.53 -1.71
CA ALA A 97 15.76 7.82 -1.04
C ALA A 97 16.17 7.81 0.45
N GLY A 98 16.31 6.63 1.08
CA GLY A 98 16.72 6.49 2.48
C GLY A 98 15.73 7.07 3.49
N LEU A 99 14.46 7.21 3.10
CA LEU A 99 13.40 7.80 3.90
C LEU A 99 12.80 6.79 4.90
N ASN A 100 12.09 7.31 5.90
CA ASN A 100 11.39 6.51 6.88
C ASN A 100 10.10 5.86 6.32
N TYR A 101 9.52 4.92 7.08
CA TYR A 101 8.30 4.24 6.67
C TYR A 101 7.08 5.16 6.61
N VAL A 102 7.00 6.21 7.43
CA VAL A 102 5.90 7.18 7.36
C VAL A 102 5.92 7.90 6.01
N CYS A 103 7.08 8.31 5.51
CA CYS A 103 7.22 8.87 4.16
C CYS A 103 6.70 7.91 3.09
N TYR A 104 7.09 6.62 3.14
CA TYR A 104 6.59 5.62 2.20
C TYR A 104 5.07 5.47 2.28
N GLY A 105 4.50 5.48 3.49
CA GLY A 105 3.06 5.44 3.70
C GLY A 105 2.33 6.63 3.09
N LEU A 106 2.84 7.84 3.29
CA LEU A 106 2.30 9.08 2.73
C LEU A 106 2.34 9.08 1.20
N ILE A 107 3.46 8.64 0.60
CA ILE A 107 3.56 8.45 -0.85
C ILE A 107 2.47 7.49 -1.35
N ALA A 108 2.35 6.32 -0.72
CA ALA A 108 1.34 5.32 -1.09
C ALA A 108 -0.08 5.87 -1.00
N ARG A 109 -0.40 6.65 0.05
CA ARG A 109 -1.69 7.31 0.23
C ARG A 109 -2.03 8.25 -0.92
N GLU A 110 -1.10 9.12 -1.30
CA GLU A 110 -1.36 10.15 -2.30
C GLU A 110 -1.42 9.57 -3.72
N VAL A 111 -0.60 8.58 -4.04
CA VAL A 111 -0.67 7.87 -5.33
C VAL A 111 -1.99 7.09 -5.44
N GLU A 112 -2.43 6.38 -4.40
CA GLU A 112 -3.67 5.60 -4.43
C GLU A 112 -4.93 6.48 -4.32
N ARG A 113 -4.81 7.70 -3.82
CA ARG A 113 -5.87 8.72 -3.91
C ARG A 113 -6.29 8.95 -5.38
N VAL A 114 -5.35 8.79 -6.32
CA VAL A 114 -5.64 8.82 -7.75
C VAL A 114 -6.11 7.46 -8.24
N ASP A 115 -5.30 6.40 -8.01
CA ASP A 115 -5.65 5.04 -8.46
C ASP A 115 -4.84 3.95 -7.76
N SER A 116 -5.54 2.89 -7.33
CA SER A 116 -4.89 1.72 -6.72
C SER A 116 -3.95 0.99 -7.69
N GLY A 117 -4.18 1.07 -9.00
CA GLY A 117 -3.30 0.49 -10.01
C GLY A 117 -1.93 1.16 -10.00
N TYR A 118 -1.88 2.48 -9.98
CA TYR A 118 -0.62 3.23 -9.90
C TYR A 118 0.14 2.97 -8.60
N ARG A 119 -0.57 2.92 -7.46
CA ARG A 119 0.08 2.55 -6.19
C ARG A 119 0.60 1.12 -6.23
N SER A 120 -0.12 0.18 -6.86
CA SER A 120 0.31 -1.22 -6.99
C SER A 120 1.60 -1.33 -7.80
N MET A 121 1.71 -0.63 -8.93
CA MET A 121 2.94 -0.56 -9.74
C MET A 121 4.14 -0.09 -8.92
N MET A 122 3.99 1.03 -8.23
CA MET A 122 5.01 1.63 -7.36
C MET A 122 5.39 0.68 -6.21
N SER A 123 4.40 0.07 -5.56
CA SER A 123 4.61 -0.82 -4.42
C SER A 123 5.33 -2.12 -4.82
N VAL A 124 4.98 -2.70 -5.96
CA VAL A 124 5.70 -3.88 -6.49
C VAL A 124 7.16 -3.54 -6.76
N GLN A 125 7.43 -2.43 -7.43
CA GLN A 125 8.79 -1.95 -7.67
C GLN A 125 9.57 -1.79 -6.36
N SER A 126 9.02 -1.02 -5.42
CA SER A 126 9.71 -0.63 -4.18
C SER A 126 9.78 -1.78 -3.16
N SER A 127 8.64 -2.40 -2.82
CA SER A 127 8.54 -3.34 -1.69
C SER A 127 8.74 -4.80 -2.07
N LEU A 128 8.38 -5.20 -3.30
CA LEU A 128 8.42 -6.60 -3.72
C LEU A 128 9.62 -6.93 -4.62
N VAL A 129 10.26 -5.92 -5.22
CA VAL A 129 11.47 -6.11 -6.05
C VAL A 129 12.70 -5.55 -5.35
N MET A 130 12.69 -4.27 -4.98
CA MET A 130 13.88 -3.64 -4.38
C MET A 130 14.15 -4.15 -2.95
N VAL A 131 13.13 -4.30 -2.11
CA VAL A 131 13.30 -4.83 -0.75
C VAL A 131 13.94 -6.21 -0.72
N PRO A 132 13.46 -7.25 -1.45
CA PRO A 132 14.12 -8.55 -1.42
C PRO A 132 15.55 -8.52 -1.94
N ILE A 133 15.87 -7.70 -2.94
CA ILE A 133 17.24 -7.55 -3.42
C ILE A 133 18.11 -6.88 -2.34
N ASN A 134 17.59 -5.86 -1.65
CA ASN A 134 18.30 -5.21 -0.55
C ASN A 134 18.53 -6.14 0.65
N GLU A 135 17.50 -6.90 1.05
CA GLU A 135 17.56 -7.74 2.25
C GLU A 135 18.31 -9.07 2.02
N PHE A 136 18.16 -9.67 0.85
CA PHE A 136 18.59 -11.05 0.59
C PHE A 136 19.60 -11.20 -0.55
N GLY A 137 19.81 -10.16 -1.34
CA GLY A 137 20.74 -10.14 -2.44
C GLY A 137 22.20 -10.04 -1.97
N SER A 138 23.11 -10.52 -2.83
CA SER A 138 24.53 -10.27 -2.68
C SER A 138 24.86 -8.80 -2.96
N GLU A 139 26.03 -8.35 -2.52
CA GLU A 139 26.48 -6.97 -2.80
C GLU A 139 26.52 -6.68 -4.31
N ALA A 140 26.94 -7.65 -5.11
CA ALA A 140 26.95 -7.52 -6.58
C ALA A 140 25.54 -7.34 -7.14
N GLN A 141 24.54 -8.10 -6.62
CA GLN A 141 23.15 -7.97 -7.01
C GLN A 141 22.59 -6.61 -6.61
N LYS A 142 22.84 -6.14 -5.39
CA LYS A 142 22.38 -4.81 -4.92
C LYS A 142 22.89 -3.70 -5.83
N ARG A 143 24.20 -3.67 -6.11
CA ARG A 143 24.83 -2.64 -6.95
C ARG A 143 24.40 -2.70 -8.42
N LYS A 144 24.07 -3.89 -8.91
CA LYS A 144 23.60 -4.07 -10.29
C LYS A 144 22.17 -3.59 -10.49
N TYR A 145 21.26 -3.95 -9.58
CA TYR A 145 19.83 -3.82 -9.81
C TYR A 145 19.20 -2.59 -9.12
N LEU A 146 19.56 -2.31 -7.86
CA LEU A 146 18.85 -1.30 -7.08
C LEU A 146 18.91 0.11 -7.66
N PRO A 147 20.08 0.62 -8.15
CA PRO A 147 20.13 1.98 -8.68
C PRO A 147 19.22 2.19 -9.89
N LYS A 148 19.17 1.21 -10.80
CA LYS A 148 18.33 1.28 -12.00
C LYS A 148 16.85 1.15 -11.72
N LEU A 149 16.51 0.32 -10.72
CA LEU A 149 15.13 0.17 -10.25
C LEU A 149 14.66 1.43 -9.50
N ALA A 150 15.53 2.06 -8.71
CA ALA A 150 15.22 3.29 -8.00
C ALA A 150 15.02 4.48 -8.96
N ALA A 151 15.84 4.58 -9.99
CA ALA A 151 15.70 5.58 -11.05
C ALA A 151 14.49 5.32 -11.99
N GLY A 152 13.85 4.15 -11.89
CA GLY A 152 12.79 3.75 -12.81
C GLY A 152 13.26 3.44 -14.23
N GLU A 153 14.57 3.31 -14.46
CA GLU A 153 15.16 2.88 -15.73
C GLU A 153 14.82 1.42 -16.03
N TRP A 154 14.80 0.59 -14.99
CA TRP A 154 14.35 -0.79 -15.04
C TRP A 154 13.08 -0.99 -14.25
N ILE A 155 12.18 -1.79 -14.82
CA ILE A 155 10.91 -2.15 -14.19
C ILE A 155 11.02 -3.56 -13.65
N GLY A 156 10.58 -3.77 -12.41
CA GLY A 156 10.60 -5.06 -11.76
C GLY A 156 9.22 -5.66 -11.54
N CYS A 157 9.17 -6.99 -11.43
CA CYS A 157 7.99 -7.73 -11.01
C CYS A 157 8.35 -8.84 -10.01
N PHE A 158 7.31 -9.36 -9.31
CA PHE A 158 7.46 -10.30 -8.20
C PHE A 158 6.61 -11.55 -8.43
N GLY A 159 7.25 -12.66 -8.74
CA GLY A 159 6.63 -13.93 -9.06
C GLY A 159 6.57 -14.88 -7.87
N LEU A 160 5.47 -14.84 -7.10
CA LEU A 160 5.18 -15.78 -6.01
C LEU A 160 3.94 -16.62 -6.32
N THR A 161 2.80 -15.97 -6.52
CA THR A 161 1.49 -16.60 -6.75
C THR A 161 1.48 -17.43 -8.02
N GLU A 162 0.86 -18.62 -7.94
CA GLU A 162 0.69 -19.55 -9.06
C GLU A 162 -0.80 -19.77 -9.36
N PRO A 163 -1.17 -20.31 -10.53
CA PRO A 163 -2.58 -20.59 -10.85
C PRO A 163 -3.31 -21.40 -9.77
N ASN A 164 -2.64 -22.41 -9.18
CA ASN A 164 -3.20 -23.29 -8.16
C ASN A 164 -2.83 -22.90 -6.71
N HIS A 165 -1.91 -21.94 -6.51
CA HIS A 165 -1.36 -21.59 -5.19
C HIS A 165 -1.36 -20.09 -4.95
N GLY A 166 -2.51 -19.56 -4.49
CA GLY A 166 -2.70 -18.16 -4.09
C GLY A 166 -2.46 -17.96 -2.59
N SER A 167 -3.45 -18.32 -1.77
CA SER A 167 -3.35 -18.19 -0.29
C SER A 167 -2.42 -19.20 0.36
N ASP A 168 -2.06 -20.26 -0.33
CA ASP A 168 -1.06 -21.27 0.06
C ASP A 168 0.18 -21.24 -0.84
N PRO A 169 1.08 -20.25 -0.71
CA PRO A 169 2.28 -20.18 -1.53
C PRO A 169 3.31 -21.26 -1.17
N GLY A 170 3.14 -21.96 -0.05
CA GLY A 170 3.99 -23.11 0.34
C GLY A 170 3.81 -24.31 -0.56
N GLY A 171 2.64 -24.45 -1.15
CA GLY A 171 2.32 -25.51 -2.13
C GLY A 171 2.92 -25.30 -3.52
N MET A 172 3.62 -24.18 -3.78
CA MET A 172 4.11 -23.81 -5.13
C MET A 172 4.68 -24.99 -5.93
N GLU A 173 4.31 -25.01 -7.20
CA GLU A 173 4.72 -26.04 -8.17
C GLU A 173 5.95 -25.65 -8.99
N THR A 174 6.27 -24.35 -9.08
CA THR A 174 7.49 -23.86 -9.76
C THR A 174 8.73 -24.48 -9.13
N ARG A 175 9.57 -25.09 -9.98
CA ARG A 175 10.79 -25.80 -9.57
C ARG A 175 12.03 -25.11 -10.11
N ALA A 176 13.09 -25.11 -9.29
CA ALA A 176 14.46 -24.78 -9.67
C ALA A 176 15.29 -26.05 -9.55
N THR A 177 15.47 -26.77 -10.66
CA THR A 177 16.20 -28.03 -10.69
C THR A 177 17.69 -27.74 -10.77
N LYS A 178 18.49 -28.31 -9.87
CA LYS A 178 19.95 -28.14 -9.82
C LYS A 178 20.59 -28.71 -11.08
N THR A 179 21.51 -27.97 -11.69
CA THR A 179 22.39 -28.35 -12.79
C THR A 179 23.84 -28.17 -12.39
N PRO A 180 24.84 -28.66 -13.16
CA PRO A 180 26.25 -28.43 -12.87
C PRO A 180 26.62 -26.94 -12.75
N ASP A 181 26.01 -26.08 -13.58
CA ASP A 181 26.37 -24.65 -13.69
C ASP A 181 25.39 -23.71 -12.98
N GLY A 182 24.36 -24.25 -12.29
CA GLY A 182 23.36 -23.44 -11.62
C GLY A 182 22.03 -24.16 -11.44
N TYR A 183 20.95 -23.59 -12.00
CA TYR A 183 19.59 -24.15 -11.92
C TYR A 183 18.82 -23.96 -13.24
N LYS A 184 17.83 -24.83 -13.47
CA LYS A 184 16.78 -24.66 -14.47
C LYS A 184 15.45 -24.40 -13.79
N LEU A 185 14.81 -23.27 -14.11
CA LEU A 185 13.50 -22.89 -13.58
C LEU A 185 12.40 -23.31 -14.55
N THR A 186 11.41 -24.04 -14.02
CA THR A 186 10.21 -24.46 -14.77
C THR A 186 8.97 -24.25 -13.93
N GLY A 187 7.94 -23.61 -14.50
CA GLY A 187 6.67 -23.33 -13.85
C GLY A 187 6.05 -22.02 -14.30
N ASN A 188 4.90 -21.69 -13.72
CA ASN A 188 4.13 -20.51 -14.09
C ASN A 188 3.78 -19.70 -12.84
N LYS A 189 3.87 -18.36 -12.96
CA LYS A 189 3.35 -17.42 -11.98
C LYS A 189 2.18 -16.65 -12.58
N MET A 190 1.19 -16.31 -11.76
CA MET A 190 -0.06 -15.69 -12.22
C MET A 190 -0.40 -14.45 -11.38
N TRP A 191 -1.12 -13.51 -11.98
CA TRP A 191 -1.51 -12.22 -11.38
C TRP A 191 -0.32 -11.32 -11.02
N ILE A 192 0.70 -11.32 -11.88
CA ILE A 192 1.96 -10.61 -11.62
C ILE A 192 1.92 -9.21 -12.20
N THR A 193 1.79 -8.22 -11.31
CA THR A 193 1.87 -6.80 -11.67
C THR A 193 3.22 -6.49 -12.33
N ASN A 194 3.20 -5.70 -13.39
CA ASN A 194 4.32 -5.26 -14.20
C ASN A 194 4.96 -6.35 -15.08
N SER A 195 4.69 -7.65 -14.92
CA SER A 195 5.45 -8.69 -15.63
C SER A 195 5.53 -8.50 -17.14
N PRO A 196 4.48 -8.04 -17.88
CA PRO A 196 4.57 -7.88 -19.34
C PRO A 196 5.55 -6.78 -19.80
N ILE A 197 5.89 -5.84 -18.90
CA ILE A 197 6.81 -4.72 -19.18
C ILE A 197 8.10 -4.78 -18.34
N ALA A 198 8.26 -5.82 -17.51
CA ALA A 198 9.38 -5.94 -16.58
C ALA A 198 10.71 -6.22 -17.29
N ASP A 199 11.78 -5.62 -16.80
CA ASP A 199 13.16 -5.91 -17.15
C ASP A 199 13.79 -6.90 -16.16
N VAL A 200 13.30 -6.89 -14.90
CA VAL A 200 13.80 -7.72 -13.78
C VAL A 200 12.63 -8.48 -13.14
N PHE A 201 12.82 -9.78 -12.94
CA PHE A 201 11.82 -10.69 -12.38
C PHE A 201 12.38 -11.32 -11.10
N VAL A 202 11.84 -10.98 -9.94
CA VAL A 202 12.14 -11.67 -8.68
C VAL A 202 11.19 -12.85 -8.55
N VAL A 203 11.68 -14.07 -8.74
CA VAL A 203 10.88 -15.30 -8.79
C VAL A 203 11.22 -16.22 -7.63
N TRP A 204 10.19 -16.71 -6.94
CA TRP A 204 10.32 -17.72 -5.89
C TRP A 204 10.03 -19.11 -6.44
N ALA A 205 10.95 -20.05 -6.18
CA ALA A 205 10.85 -21.42 -6.66
C ALA A 205 11.33 -22.42 -5.60
N LYS A 206 10.79 -23.62 -5.63
CA LYS A 206 11.23 -24.76 -4.80
C LYS A 206 12.39 -25.44 -5.48
N CYS A 207 13.53 -25.51 -4.81
CA CYS A 207 14.71 -26.20 -5.32
C CYS A 207 14.51 -27.72 -5.35
N VAL A 208 15.06 -28.36 -6.37
CA VAL A 208 15.09 -29.83 -6.57
C VAL A 208 16.54 -30.23 -6.79
N GLY A 209 17.05 -31.06 -5.89
CA GLY A 209 18.45 -31.50 -5.88
C GLY A 209 19.42 -30.47 -5.31
N GLY A 210 20.65 -30.91 -5.04
CA GLY A 210 21.72 -30.10 -4.45
C GLY A 210 21.49 -29.73 -2.98
N ASP A 211 22.27 -28.77 -2.48
CA ASP A 211 22.29 -28.37 -1.07
C ASP A 211 20.99 -27.69 -0.59
N PHE A 212 20.16 -27.25 -1.53
CA PHE A 212 18.90 -26.57 -1.25
C PHE A 212 17.66 -27.39 -1.59
N ASP A 213 17.81 -28.71 -1.74
CA ASP A 213 16.67 -29.59 -2.05
C ASP A 213 15.49 -29.36 -1.11
N GLY A 214 14.29 -29.20 -1.69
CA GLY A 214 13.06 -28.89 -0.97
C GLY A 214 12.95 -27.47 -0.40
N LYS A 215 13.98 -26.63 -0.45
CA LYS A 215 13.96 -25.26 0.05
C LYS A 215 13.37 -24.30 -0.99
N ILE A 216 12.70 -23.25 -0.51
CA ILE A 216 12.23 -22.16 -1.37
C ILE A 216 13.31 -21.09 -1.42
N ARG A 217 13.73 -20.74 -2.65
CA ARG A 217 14.76 -19.74 -2.93
C ARG A 217 14.20 -18.65 -3.86
N GLY A 218 14.76 -17.46 -3.76
CA GLY A 218 14.48 -16.36 -4.68
C GLY A 218 15.54 -16.26 -5.77
N PHE A 219 15.10 -16.09 -7.01
CA PHE A 219 15.95 -15.94 -8.18
C PHE A 219 15.65 -14.62 -8.87
N ILE A 220 16.69 -13.99 -9.41
CA ILE A 220 16.57 -12.76 -10.20
C ILE A 220 16.75 -13.13 -11.67
N LEU A 221 15.68 -13.05 -12.46
CA LEU A 221 15.69 -13.27 -13.90
C LEU A 221 15.68 -11.93 -14.62
N GLU A 222 16.19 -11.91 -15.84
CA GLU A 222 16.23 -10.72 -16.69
C GLU A 222 15.44 -10.95 -17.97
N LYS A 223 14.86 -9.88 -18.50
CA LYS A 223 14.16 -9.87 -19.77
C LYS A 223 15.03 -10.43 -20.89
N GLY A 224 14.45 -11.26 -21.73
CA GLY A 224 15.14 -11.86 -22.89
C GLY A 224 15.86 -13.16 -22.59
N MET A 225 15.84 -13.65 -21.34
CA MET A 225 16.36 -15.00 -21.05
C MET A 225 15.57 -16.05 -21.83
N LYS A 226 16.26 -17.03 -22.37
CA LYS A 226 15.64 -18.11 -23.15
C LYS A 226 14.67 -18.90 -22.27
N GLY A 227 13.46 -19.14 -22.76
CA GLY A 227 12.41 -19.88 -22.04
C GLY A 227 11.59 -18.98 -21.10
N LEU A 228 11.92 -17.69 -20.93
CA LEU A 228 11.16 -16.74 -20.14
C LEU A 228 10.19 -15.95 -21.01
N SER A 229 8.90 -15.95 -20.64
CA SER A 229 7.89 -15.07 -21.25
C SER A 229 6.91 -14.55 -20.21
N ALA A 230 6.27 -13.42 -20.51
CA ALA A 230 5.35 -12.75 -19.59
C ALA A 230 4.12 -12.19 -20.32
N PRO A 231 3.17 -13.06 -20.72
CA PRO A 231 1.95 -12.63 -21.41
C PRO A 231 1.05 -11.80 -20.49
N ALA A 232 0.39 -10.79 -21.07
CA ALA A 232 -0.53 -9.93 -20.34
C ALA A 232 -1.88 -10.64 -20.08
N ILE A 233 -2.48 -10.36 -18.91
CA ILE A 233 -3.84 -10.74 -18.56
C ILE A 233 -4.74 -9.54 -18.85
N HIS A 234 -5.80 -9.73 -19.64
CA HIS A 234 -6.78 -8.74 -20.02
C HIS A 234 -8.14 -9.02 -19.39
N GLY A 235 -9.00 -7.99 -19.35
CA GLY A 235 -10.38 -8.12 -18.85
C GLY A 235 -10.51 -8.08 -17.34
N LYS A 236 -9.51 -7.57 -16.61
CA LYS A 236 -9.64 -7.33 -15.17
C LYS A 236 -10.74 -6.29 -14.92
N VAL A 237 -11.53 -6.49 -13.86
CA VAL A 237 -12.56 -5.52 -13.45
C VAL A 237 -11.98 -4.35 -12.68
N GLY A 238 -10.84 -4.54 -11.98
CA GLY A 238 -10.13 -3.52 -11.23
C GLY A 238 -8.63 -3.50 -11.57
N LEU A 239 -7.91 -2.48 -11.06
CA LEU A 239 -6.50 -2.21 -11.36
C LEU A 239 -6.19 -2.15 -12.86
N ARG A 240 -7.13 -1.62 -13.65
CA ARG A 240 -7.01 -1.63 -15.12
C ARG A 240 -5.93 -0.65 -15.63
N ALA A 241 -5.59 0.37 -14.84
CA ALA A 241 -4.48 1.28 -15.13
C ALA A 241 -3.10 0.66 -14.86
N SER A 242 -3.05 -0.56 -14.30
CA SER A 242 -1.82 -1.32 -14.02
C SER A 242 -1.80 -2.60 -14.82
N ILE A 243 -0.79 -2.75 -15.69
CA ILE A 243 -0.61 -3.98 -16.45
C ILE A 243 -0.26 -5.14 -15.52
N THR A 244 -0.91 -6.26 -15.75
CA THR A 244 -0.74 -7.50 -14.97
C THR A 244 -0.60 -8.66 -15.94
N GLY A 245 0.26 -9.61 -15.64
CA GLY A 245 0.47 -10.76 -16.52
C GLY A 245 0.79 -12.03 -15.77
N GLU A 246 1.31 -12.98 -16.52
CA GLU A 246 1.91 -14.21 -16.02
C GLU A 246 3.43 -14.11 -16.09
N ILE A 247 4.14 -15.06 -15.49
CA ILE A 247 5.53 -15.37 -15.77
C ILE A 247 5.57 -16.86 -16.14
N VAL A 248 5.90 -17.15 -17.37
CA VAL A 248 6.03 -18.52 -17.87
C VAL A 248 7.52 -18.84 -18.02
N MET A 249 7.94 -19.91 -17.35
CA MET A 249 9.32 -20.39 -17.35
C MET A 249 9.36 -21.81 -17.92
N ASP A 250 10.01 -21.96 -19.06
CA ASP A 250 10.24 -23.23 -19.73
C ASP A 250 11.75 -23.50 -19.75
N GLU A 251 12.23 -24.21 -18.73
CA GLU A 251 13.63 -24.53 -18.52
C GLU A 251 14.58 -23.31 -18.57
N VAL A 252 14.20 -22.20 -17.93
CA VAL A 252 15.03 -20.99 -17.87
C VAL A 252 16.31 -21.29 -17.10
N GLU A 253 17.45 -21.21 -17.77
CA GLU A 253 18.77 -21.44 -17.17
C GLU A 253 19.24 -20.20 -16.39
N VAL A 254 19.66 -20.41 -15.15
CA VAL A 254 20.22 -19.39 -14.26
C VAL A 254 21.50 -19.91 -13.61
N SER A 255 22.49 -19.03 -13.50
CA SER A 255 23.69 -19.33 -12.70
C SER A 255 23.38 -19.21 -11.19
N GLU A 256 24.28 -19.71 -10.34
CA GLU A 256 24.16 -19.55 -8.90
C GLU A 256 24.17 -18.06 -8.46
N GLU A 257 24.82 -17.20 -9.23
CA GLU A 257 24.89 -15.76 -8.97
C GLU A 257 23.53 -15.06 -9.09
N GLN A 258 22.56 -15.68 -9.78
CA GLN A 258 21.20 -15.15 -9.91
C GLN A 258 20.29 -15.58 -8.77
N MET A 259 20.71 -16.52 -7.93
CA MET A 259 20.02 -16.89 -6.72
C MET A 259 20.38 -15.92 -5.58
N MET A 260 19.39 -15.38 -4.90
CA MET A 260 19.61 -14.51 -3.72
C MET A 260 20.14 -15.34 -2.54
N PRO A 261 21.35 -15.05 -2.01
CA PRO A 261 22.00 -15.89 -1.01
C PRO A 261 21.35 -15.79 0.40
N GLY A 262 20.74 -14.66 0.73
CA GLY A 262 20.30 -14.32 2.09
C GLY A 262 19.05 -15.03 2.58
N VAL A 263 18.43 -15.90 1.79
CA VAL A 263 17.15 -16.54 2.17
C VAL A 263 16.99 -17.94 1.61
N SER A 264 16.36 -18.84 2.38
CA SER A 264 16.13 -20.24 2.01
C SER A 264 14.78 -20.79 2.48
N SER A 265 13.77 -19.94 2.62
CA SER A 265 12.42 -20.33 3.08
C SER A 265 11.37 -19.33 2.66
N LEU A 266 10.09 -19.61 2.95
CA LEU A 266 8.96 -18.67 2.81
C LEU A 266 9.12 -17.36 3.63
N LYS A 267 10.04 -17.31 4.59
CA LYS A 267 10.34 -16.06 5.29
C LYS A 267 10.73 -14.95 4.34
N GLY A 268 11.43 -15.29 3.24
CA GLY A 268 11.81 -14.31 2.21
C GLY A 268 10.62 -13.56 1.62
N PRO A 269 9.73 -14.24 0.87
CA PRO A 269 8.58 -13.56 0.27
C PRO A 269 7.66 -12.93 1.31
N PHE A 270 7.50 -13.51 2.51
CA PHE A 270 6.64 -12.94 3.56
C PHE A 270 7.22 -11.64 4.15
N THR A 271 8.54 -11.50 4.26
CA THR A 271 9.17 -10.23 4.64
C THR A 271 8.83 -9.13 3.63
N CYS A 272 8.93 -9.43 2.34
CA CYS A 272 8.59 -8.47 1.27
C CYS A 272 7.11 -8.09 1.30
N LEU A 273 6.23 -9.09 1.41
CA LEU A 273 4.79 -8.87 1.54
C LEU A 273 4.44 -8.02 2.76
N ASN A 274 5.16 -8.15 3.88
CA ASN A 274 4.91 -7.32 5.06
C ASN A 274 5.22 -5.83 4.81
N SER A 275 6.23 -5.53 4.00
CA SER A 275 6.53 -4.17 3.57
C SER A 275 5.46 -3.63 2.61
N ALA A 276 5.05 -4.42 1.62
CA ALA A 276 4.03 -4.03 0.66
C ALA A 276 2.65 -3.81 1.31
N ARG A 277 2.24 -4.70 2.20
CA ARG A 277 0.98 -4.62 2.97
C ARG A 277 0.86 -3.35 3.80
N TYR A 278 1.98 -2.85 4.31
CA TYR A 278 2.02 -1.56 4.99
C TYR A 278 1.65 -0.41 4.04
N GLY A 279 2.25 -0.35 2.85
CA GLY A 279 1.89 0.63 1.83
C GLY A 279 0.44 0.53 1.36
N ILE A 280 -0.10 -0.71 1.26
CA ILE A 280 -1.52 -0.96 0.94
C ILE A 280 -2.43 -0.37 2.02
N ALA A 281 -2.09 -0.52 3.30
CA ALA A 281 -2.91 0.02 4.39
C ALA A 281 -3.07 1.54 4.32
N TRP A 282 -2.01 2.26 3.97
CA TRP A 282 -2.06 3.71 3.75
C TRP A 282 -2.80 4.05 2.45
N GLY A 283 -2.46 3.37 1.36
CA GLY A 283 -3.00 3.64 0.04
C GLY A 283 -4.52 3.50 -0.02
N ALA A 284 -5.06 2.42 0.54
CA ALA A 284 -6.50 2.18 0.59
C ALA A 284 -7.27 3.34 1.26
N LEU A 285 -6.68 3.96 2.29
CA LEU A 285 -7.28 5.15 2.92
C LEU A 285 -7.23 6.38 2.01
N GLY A 286 -6.19 6.53 1.19
CA GLY A 286 -6.15 7.57 0.15
C GLY A 286 -7.29 7.42 -0.86
N ALA A 287 -7.55 6.19 -1.33
CA ALA A 287 -8.71 5.91 -2.19
C ALA A 287 -10.04 6.17 -1.47
N ALA A 288 -10.14 5.83 -0.19
CA ALA A 288 -11.32 6.13 0.62
C ALA A 288 -11.56 7.65 0.75
N GLU A 289 -10.51 8.43 0.98
CA GLU A 289 -10.60 9.90 1.02
C GLU A 289 -11.05 10.49 -0.33
N ALA A 290 -10.54 9.98 -1.46
CA ALA A 290 -11.00 10.38 -2.78
C ALA A 290 -12.51 10.16 -2.95
N CYS A 291 -12.99 8.98 -2.57
CA CYS A 291 -14.42 8.64 -2.60
C CYS A 291 -15.25 9.52 -1.67
N TRP A 292 -14.79 9.74 -0.44
CA TRP A 292 -15.46 10.57 0.55
C TRP A 292 -15.57 12.03 0.09
N HIS A 293 -14.47 12.63 -0.37
CA HIS A 293 -14.47 14.02 -0.84
C HIS A 293 -15.35 14.19 -2.07
N THR A 294 -15.31 13.26 -3.03
CA THR A 294 -16.18 13.27 -4.22
C THR A 294 -17.67 13.18 -3.83
N ALA A 295 -18.01 12.22 -2.94
CA ALA A 295 -19.39 12.05 -2.49
C ALA A 295 -19.90 13.27 -1.70
N ARG A 296 -19.06 13.83 -0.84
CA ARG A 296 -19.39 15.05 -0.09
C ARG A 296 -19.66 16.20 -1.03
N GLN A 297 -18.74 16.50 -1.96
CA GLN A 297 -18.92 17.62 -2.88
C GLN A 297 -20.16 17.42 -3.76
N TYR A 298 -20.31 16.23 -4.34
CA TYR A 298 -21.47 15.91 -5.17
C TYR A 298 -22.79 16.11 -4.41
N THR A 299 -22.90 15.66 -3.17
CA THR A 299 -24.13 15.79 -2.38
C THR A 299 -24.41 17.22 -1.89
N MET A 300 -23.38 18.05 -1.80
CA MET A 300 -23.54 19.50 -1.53
C MET A 300 -24.11 20.23 -2.76
N ASP A 301 -23.66 19.86 -3.95
CA ASP A 301 -24.02 20.54 -5.22
C ASP A 301 -25.36 20.02 -5.78
N ARG A 302 -25.59 18.70 -5.71
CA ARG A 302 -26.78 18.06 -6.28
C ARG A 302 -28.02 18.35 -5.44
N LYS A 303 -29.01 18.96 -6.09
CA LYS A 303 -30.31 19.28 -5.46
C LYS A 303 -31.40 18.32 -5.93
N GLN A 304 -32.19 17.81 -5.00
CA GLN A 304 -33.45 17.12 -5.23
C GLN A 304 -34.48 17.61 -4.22
N PHE A 305 -35.75 17.65 -4.60
CA PHE A 305 -36.82 18.19 -3.75
C PHE A 305 -36.50 19.59 -3.22
N GLY A 306 -35.89 20.44 -4.08
CA GLY A 306 -35.58 21.84 -3.79
C GLY A 306 -34.38 22.12 -2.87
N ARG A 307 -33.63 21.08 -2.38
CA ARG A 307 -32.50 21.24 -1.46
C ARG A 307 -31.33 20.30 -1.81
N PRO A 308 -30.09 20.60 -1.33
CA PRO A 308 -28.94 19.71 -1.50
C PRO A 308 -29.20 18.33 -0.92
N LEU A 309 -28.66 17.28 -1.53
CA LEU A 309 -28.74 15.91 -0.99
C LEU A 309 -28.10 15.82 0.40
N ALA A 310 -27.03 16.57 0.65
CA ALA A 310 -26.36 16.65 1.93
C ALA A 310 -27.24 17.13 3.10
N ALA A 311 -28.40 17.75 2.82
CA ALA A 311 -29.38 18.13 3.83
C ALA A 311 -30.18 16.94 4.39
N ASN A 312 -30.04 15.74 3.83
CA ASN A 312 -30.71 14.53 4.31
C ASN A 312 -29.89 13.85 5.41
N GLN A 313 -30.58 13.44 6.49
CA GLN A 313 -29.96 12.77 7.63
C GLN A 313 -29.17 11.51 7.24
N LEU A 314 -29.69 10.68 6.30
CA LEU A 314 -29.02 9.46 5.83
C LEU A 314 -27.71 9.77 5.07
N ILE A 315 -27.63 10.88 4.37
CA ILE A 315 -26.42 11.34 3.69
C ILE A 315 -25.41 11.84 4.72
N GLN A 316 -25.82 12.66 5.68
CA GLN A 316 -24.95 13.14 6.75
C GLN A 316 -24.38 12.00 7.60
N LYS A 317 -25.21 10.98 7.91
CA LYS A 317 -24.75 9.78 8.61
C LYS A 317 -23.66 9.06 7.82
N LYS A 318 -23.86 8.82 6.51
CA LYS A 318 -22.84 8.18 5.65
C LYS A 318 -21.54 8.97 5.63
N LEU A 319 -21.60 10.30 5.52
CA LEU A 319 -20.41 11.15 5.54
C LEU A 319 -19.68 11.10 6.90
N ALA A 320 -20.42 11.04 8.01
CA ALA A 320 -19.84 10.91 9.34
C ALA A 320 -19.17 9.54 9.55
N ASP A 321 -19.80 8.45 9.09
CA ASP A 321 -19.22 7.11 9.14
C ASP A 321 -17.90 7.05 8.34
N MET A 322 -17.89 7.59 7.10
CA MET A 322 -16.68 7.65 6.27
C MET A 322 -15.56 8.41 6.96
N GLN A 323 -15.82 9.60 7.47
CA GLN A 323 -14.86 10.45 8.18
C GLN A 323 -14.26 9.70 9.38
N THR A 324 -15.10 9.07 10.19
CA THR A 324 -14.69 8.34 11.39
C THR A 324 -13.69 7.24 11.05
N GLU A 325 -14.04 6.38 10.10
CA GLU A 325 -13.20 5.23 9.72
C GLU A 325 -11.88 5.66 9.07
N ILE A 326 -11.90 6.67 8.22
CA ILE A 326 -10.68 7.24 7.60
C ILE A 326 -9.76 7.82 8.69
N THR A 327 -10.32 8.64 9.58
CA THR A 327 -9.55 9.31 10.63
C THR A 327 -8.85 8.31 11.55
N LEU A 328 -9.56 7.29 12.03
CA LEU A 328 -9.02 6.26 12.90
C LEU A 328 -8.01 5.37 12.15
N GLY A 329 -8.29 5.02 10.90
CA GLY A 329 -7.40 4.26 10.04
C GLY A 329 -6.06 4.97 9.81
N LEU A 330 -6.07 6.26 9.50
CA LEU A 330 -4.86 7.07 9.29
C LEU A 330 -4.00 7.15 10.55
N GLN A 331 -4.60 7.31 11.73
CA GLN A 331 -3.87 7.30 13.00
C GLN A 331 -3.23 5.94 13.28
N GLY A 332 -3.94 4.84 13.01
CA GLY A 332 -3.39 3.49 13.11
C GLY A 332 -2.22 3.27 12.15
N CYS A 333 -2.32 3.75 10.91
CA CYS A 333 -1.25 3.68 9.92
C CYS A 333 -0.03 4.51 10.34
N LEU A 334 -0.23 5.72 10.85
CA LEU A 334 0.86 6.56 11.37
C LEU A 334 1.59 5.86 12.53
N ARG A 335 0.85 5.31 13.50
CA ARG A 335 1.47 4.58 14.62
C ARG A 335 2.25 3.36 14.11
N LEU A 336 1.70 2.59 13.18
CA LEU A 336 2.41 1.45 12.58
C LEU A 336 3.69 1.91 11.86
N GLY A 337 3.66 3.04 11.14
CA GLY A 337 4.85 3.62 10.51
C GLY A 337 5.95 3.90 11.52
N ARG A 338 5.62 4.61 12.61
CA ARG A 338 6.56 4.88 13.71
C ARG A 338 7.14 3.58 14.31
N MET A 339 6.29 2.57 14.55
CA MET A 339 6.73 1.27 15.06
C MET A 339 7.66 0.53 14.10
N LYS A 340 7.48 0.69 12.77
CA LYS A 340 8.39 0.11 11.78
C LYS A 340 9.75 0.80 11.81
N ASP A 341 9.77 2.13 11.92
CA ASP A 341 11.00 2.90 12.04
C ASP A 341 11.74 2.59 13.36
N GLU A 342 11.00 2.34 14.44
CA GLU A 342 11.51 1.91 15.74
C GLU A 342 11.96 0.42 15.76
N GLY A 343 11.64 -0.37 14.72
CA GLY A 343 11.90 -1.82 14.69
C GLY A 343 11.03 -2.65 15.65
N THR A 344 9.92 -2.10 16.14
CA THR A 344 9.02 -2.72 17.15
C THR A 344 7.73 -3.29 16.55
N ALA A 345 7.49 -3.15 15.24
CA ALA A 345 6.28 -3.60 14.58
C ALA A 345 6.26 -5.12 14.36
N ALA A 346 5.46 -5.86 15.12
CA ALA A 346 5.14 -7.25 14.82
C ALA A 346 4.33 -7.34 13.50
N VAL A 347 4.47 -8.46 12.76
CA VAL A 347 3.82 -8.66 11.45
C VAL A 347 2.30 -8.66 11.56
N GLU A 348 1.74 -9.06 12.68
CA GLU A 348 0.31 -9.06 12.98
C GLU A 348 -0.27 -7.64 12.97
N ILE A 349 0.50 -6.63 13.39
CA ILE A 349 0.05 -5.22 13.38
C ILE A 349 -0.17 -4.74 11.94
N THR A 350 0.72 -5.15 11.03
CA THR A 350 0.52 -4.89 9.59
C THR A 350 -0.75 -5.59 9.07
N SER A 351 -1.02 -6.82 9.55
CA SER A 351 -2.26 -7.53 9.20
C SER A 351 -3.52 -6.83 9.72
N ILE A 352 -3.49 -6.26 10.94
CA ILE A 352 -4.59 -5.43 11.48
C ILE A 352 -4.84 -4.26 10.54
N MET A 353 -3.80 -3.50 10.21
CA MET A 353 -3.96 -2.27 9.43
C MET A 353 -4.37 -2.54 7.98
N LYS A 354 -3.73 -3.53 7.30
CA LYS A 354 -4.13 -3.89 5.93
C LYS A 354 -5.58 -4.35 5.89
N ARG A 355 -5.99 -5.26 6.79
CA ARG A 355 -7.36 -5.76 6.87
C ARG A 355 -8.37 -4.63 7.12
N ASN A 356 -8.11 -3.77 8.13
CA ASN A 356 -9.00 -2.67 8.47
C ASN A 356 -9.11 -1.67 7.34
N SER A 357 -8.00 -1.14 6.86
CA SER A 357 -7.99 -0.06 5.87
C SER A 357 -8.63 -0.50 4.55
N CYS A 358 -8.31 -1.71 4.04
CA CYS A 358 -8.89 -2.20 2.79
C CYS A 358 -10.40 -2.47 2.91
N GLY A 359 -10.85 -3.11 3.99
CA GLY A 359 -12.27 -3.39 4.21
C GLY A 359 -13.09 -2.10 4.36
N LYS A 360 -12.60 -1.15 5.17
CA LYS A 360 -13.28 0.13 5.38
C LYS A 360 -13.27 1.01 4.12
N ALA A 361 -12.16 1.03 3.37
CA ALA A 361 -12.10 1.75 2.10
C ALA A 361 -13.11 1.20 1.08
N LEU A 362 -13.25 -0.12 0.99
CA LEU A 362 -14.22 -0.76 0.12
C LEU A 362 -15.67 -0.41 0.51
N ASP A 363 -16.00 -0.43 1.80
CA ASP A 363 -17.31 -0.02 2.31
C ASP A 363 -17.58 1.47 1.99
N ILE A 364 -16.59 2.34 2.18
CA ILE A 364 -16.67 3.76 1.86
C ILE A 364 -16.91 3.98 0.35
N ALA A 365 -16.20 3.25 -0.51
CA ALA A 365 -16.39 3.36 -1.96
C ALA A 365 -17.80 2.91 -2.38
N ARG A 366 -18.36 1.86 -1.78
CA ARG A 366 -19.75 1.42 -2.00
C ARG A 366 -20.77 2.47 -1.59
N LEU A 367 -20.56 3.09 -0.42
CA LEU A 367 -21.41 4.19 0.06
C LEU A 367 -21.32 5.42 -0.85
N ALA A 368 -20.11 5.80 -1.26
CA ALA A 368 -19.90 6.92 -2.17
C ALA A 368 -20.61 6.69 -3.52
N ARG A 369 -20.45 5.50 -4.11
CA ARG A 369 -21.14 5.11 -5.34
C ARG A 369 -22.67 5.23 -5.18
N ASP A 370 -23.20 4.75 -4.07
CA ASP A 370 -24.64 4.84 -3.75
C ASP A 370 -25.11 6.29 -3.63
N MET A 371 -24.35 7.14 -2.95
CA MET A 371 -24.67 8.56 -2.74
C MET A 371 -24.71 9.37 -4.03
N LEU A 372 -23.98 8.97 -5.06
CA LEU A 372 -23.99 9.60 -6.38
C LEU A 372 -25.17 9.12 -7.26
N GLY A 373 -25.92 8.11 -6.84
CA GLY A 373 -27.05 7.55 -7.60
C GLY A 373 -26.61 7.04 -8.98
N GLY A 374 -27.30 7.44 -10.05
CA GLY A 374 -26.96 7.07 -11.43
C GLY A 374 -25.56 7.51 -11.86
N ASN A 375 -25.10 8.68 -11.43
CA ASN A 375 -23.75 9.17 -11.70
C ASN A 375 -22.65 8.32 -11.02
N GLY A 376 -22.98 7.60 -9.95
CA GLY A 376 -22.06 6.67 -9.30
C GLY A 376 -21.78 5.40 -10.11
N ILE A 377 -22.48 5.17 -11.21
CA ILE A 377 -22.25 4.04 -12.13
C ILE A 377 -21.30 4.44 -13.29
N SER A 378 -21.16 5.76 -13.54
CA SER A 378 -20.24 6.27 -14.56
C SER A 378 -18.79 6.32 -14.03
N ASP A 379 -17.83 6.06 -14.89
CA ASP A 379 -16.40 6.18 -14.57
C ASP A 379 -15.90 7.64 -14.49
N GLU A 380 -16.70 8.60 -14.98
CA GLU A 380 -16.39 10.05 -14.97
C GLU A 380 -16.19 10.60 -13.55
N PHE A 381 -16.92 10.05 -12.57
CA PHE A 381 -16.85 10.52 -11.18
C PHE A 381 -15.76 9.80 -10.34
N GLY A 382 -15.09 8.83 -10.91
CA GLY A 382 -14.00 8.08 -10.26
C GLY A 382 -14.42 7.10 -9.16
N VAL A 383 -15.59 7.27 -8.52
CA VAL A 383 -16.00 6.40 -7.40
C VAL A 383 -16.23 4.94 -7.82
N ALA A 384 -16.80 4.69 -9.00
CA ALA A 384 -16.96 3.34 -9.53
C ALA A 384 -15.61 2.68 -9.82
N ARG A 385 -14.64 3.42 -10.33
CA ARG A 385 -13.27 2.96 -10.56
C ARG A 385 -12.58 2.59 -9.24
N HIS A 386 -12.65 3.44 -8.22
CA HIS A 386 -12.14 3.13 -6.89
C HIS A 386 -12.82 1.92 -6.28
N LEU A 387 -14.13 1.76 -6.44
CA LEU A 387 -14.88 0.61 -5.94
C LEU A 387 -14.32 -0.71 -6.50
N VAL A 388 -14.20 -0.84 -7.82
CA VAL A 388 -13.70 -2.09 -8.43
C VAL A 388 -12.20 -2.29 -8.17
N ASN A 389 -11.42 -1.24 -8.05
CA ASN A 389 -10.03 -1.32 -7.62
C ASN A 389 -9.91 -1.86 -6.20
N LEU A 390 -10.72 -1.37 -5.27
CA LEU A 390 -10.70 -1.77 -3.87
C LEU A 390 -11.18 -3.20 -3.63
N GLU A 391 -12.02 -3.78 -4.52
CA GLU A 391 -12.31 -5.23 -4.50
C GLU A 391 -11.02 -6.03 -4.71
N VAL A 392 -10.13 -5.59 -5.61
CA VAL A 392 -8.83 -6.23 -5.82
C VAL A 392 -7.91 -5.98 -4.62
N VAL A 393 -7.83 -4.74 -4.12
CA VAL A 393 -6.98 -4.36 -2.97
C VAL A 393 -7.37 -5.15 -1.72
N ASN A 394 -8.65 -5.42 -1.52
CA ASN A 394 -9.14 -6.25 -0.41
C ASN A 394 -8.80 -7.75 -0.58
N THR A 395 -8.51 -8.18 -1.82
CA THR A 395 -8.29 -9.59 -2.17
C THR A 395 -6.81 -9.99 -2.18
N TYR A 396 -5.93 -9.17 -2.78
CA TYR A 396 -4.53 -9.54 -2.99
C TYR A 396 -3.64 -9.37 -1.75
N GLU A 397 -2.42 -9.91 -1.84
CA GLU A 397 -1.39 -9.87 -0.77
C GLU A 397 -1.89 -10.38 0.59
N GLY A 398 -2.69 -11.44 0.55
CA GLY A 398 -3.48 -11.94 1.66
C GLY A 398 -4.87 -11.34 1.63
N THR A 399 -5.88 -12.19 1.47
CA THR A 399 -7.28 -11.78 1.50
C THR A 399 -7.64 -11.21 2.87
N HIS A 400 -8.74 -10.47 2.94
CA HIS A 400 -9.31 -9.97 4.20
C HIS A 400 -9.42 -11.08 5.26
N ASP A 401 -9.80 -12.30 4.83
CA ASP A 401 -9.97 -13.46 5.72
C ASP A 401 -8.63 -14.09 6.10
N VAL A 402 -7.65 -14.17 5.18
CA VAL A 402 -6.29 -14.64 5.52
C VAL A 402 -5.70 -13.79 6.65
N HIS A 403 -5.87 -12.46 6.60
CA HIS A 403 -5.43 -11.58 7.68
C HIS A 403 -6.22 -11.82 8.98
N ALA A 404 -7.52 -12.14 8.91
CA ALA A 404 -8.31 -12.54 10.09
C ALA A 404 -7.75 -13.82 10.72
N LEU A 405 -7.38 -14.83 9.92
CA LEU A 405 -6.79 -16.07 10.41
C LEU A 405 -5.40 -15.87 11.04
N ILE A 406 -4.57 -14.99 10.49
CA ILE A 406 -3.29 -14.59 11.10
C ILE A 406 -3.54 -14.02 12.49
N LEU A 407 -4.50 -13.10 12.63
CA LEU A 407 -4.84 -12.47 13.90
C LEU A 407 -5.51 -13.45 14.88
N GLY A 408 -6.36 -14.33 14.39
CA GLY A 408 -6.99 -15.38 15.19
C GLY A 408 -5.96 -16.32 15.80
N ARG A 409 -4.98 -16.77 15.01
CA ARG A 409 -3.84 -17.56 15.49
C ARG A 409 -3.03 -16.82 16.55
N ALA A 410 -2.73 -15.53 16.32
CA ALA A 410 -1.95 -14.76 17.28
C ALA A 410 -2.63 -14.62 18.65
N GLN A 411 -3.98 -14.59 18.67
CA GLN A 411 -4.77 -14.49 19.91
C GLN A 411 -4.96 -15.82 20.61
N THR A 412 -5.11 -16.90 19.85
CA THR A 412 -5.53 -18.21 20.40
C THR A 412 -4.42 -19.24 20.48
N GLY A 413 -3.31 -19.03 19.75
CA GLY A 413 -2.26 -20.03 19.55
C GLY A 413 -2.65 -21.17 18.61
N LEU A 414 -3.89 -21.20 18.07
CA LEU A 414 -4.40 -22.28 17.24
C LEU A 414 -4.26 -21.93 15.75
N GLN A 415 -3.69 -22.87 14.99
CA GLN A 415 -3.56 -22.75 13.54
C GLN A 415 -4.90 -23.06 12.85
N ALA A 416 -5.37 -22.15 11.99
CA ALA A 416 -6.58 -22.33 11.19
C ALA A 416 -6.31 -22.83 9.76
N PHE A 417 -5.05 -22.76 9.30
CA PHE A 417 -4.62 -23.36 8.04
C PHE A 417 -4.20 -24.81 8.29
N TYR A 418 -4.66 -25.76 7.47
CA TYR A 418 -4.40 -27.20 7.56
C TYR A 418 -3.48 -27.67 6.43
#